data_57948c879ff8b94fc4254b8f3c0c0158
#
_entry.id   57948c879ff8b94fc4254b8f3c0c0158
#
_cell.length_a   1.000
_cell.length_b   1.000
_cell.length_c   1.000
_cell.angle_alpha   90.00
_cell.angle_beta   90.00
_cell.angle_gamma   90.00
#
_symmetry.space_group_name_H-M   'P 1'
#
loop_
_entity.id
_entity.type
_entity.pdbx_description
1 polymer ?
#
loop_
_entity_poly.entity_id
_entity_poly.type
_entity_poly.pdbx_seq_one_letter_code
_entity_poly.pdbx_strand_id
1 'polypeptide(L)'
;MSAQIVSRLMLTLSGIALAVAPATVSAQGRDPAYAAARASGQVGEKLDGYLGFVGTPGGALRALVDDLNIKRKAAYAAKAQANRATIEEYALSSGCQLILNTQPGEKYQAPDGSWQTRGSAAPQRDSRCP
;
A
#
# COMPACT_ATOMS: atom_id res chain seq x y z
N MET A 1 29.78 63.10 -41.40
CA MET A 1 30.55 62.12 -40.60
C MET A 1 29.57 61.43 -39.65
N SER A 2 29.13 60.30 -40.07
CA SER A 2 27.90 59.64 -39.51
C SER A 2 28.30 58.54 -38.56
N ALA A 3 27.91 58.71 -37.29
CA ALA A 3 28.03 57.65 -36.30
C ALA A 3 26.81 56.71 -36.37
N GLN A 4 27.01 55.48 -36.75
CA GLN A 4 26.00 54.47 -36.81
C GLN A 4 25.82 53.84 -35.39
N ILE A 5 24.68 54.15 -34.79
CA ILE A 5 24.26 53.52 -33.53
C ILE A 5 23.67 52.15 -33.86
N VAL A 6 24.41 51.10 -33.59
CA VAL A 6 23.90 49.73 -33.70
C VAL A 6 23.19 49.35 -32.39
N SER A 7 21.86 49.45 -32.42
CA SER A 7 21.01 49.02 -31.31
C SER A 7 21.00 47.49 -31.25
N ARG A 8 21.66 46.93 -30.24
CA ARG A 8 21.62 45.47 -29.95
C ARG A 8 20.34 45.20 -29.17
N LEU A 9 19.36 44.60 -29.82
CA LEU A 9 18.16 44.09 -29.25
C LEU A 9 18.51 42.75 -28.52
N MET A 10 18.66 42.81 -27.19
CA MET A 10 18.79 41.61 -26.38
C MET A 10 17.40 40.97 -26.22
N LEU A 11 17.18 39.86 -26.94
CA LEU A 11 16.08 38.96 -26.66
C LEU A 11 16.40 38.16 -25.39
N THR A 12 15.80 38.52 -24.27
CA THR A 12 15.80 37.69 -23.08
C THR A 12 14.79 36.55 -23.27
N LEU A 13 15.30 35.36 -23.60
CA LEU A 13 14.46 34.14 -23.48
C LEU A 13 14.25 33.87 -22.00
N SER A 14 13.07 34.22 -21.49
CA SER A 14 12.62 33.73 -20.20
C SER A 14 12.25 32.26 -20.34
N GLY A 15 13.18 31.38 -20.00
CA GLY A 15 12.93 29.96 -19.87
C GLY A 15 12.00 29.71 -18.68
N ILE A 16 10.76 29.37 -18.96
CA ILE A 16 9.84 28.86 -17.94
C ILE A 16 10.32 27.44 -17.63
N ALA A 17 11.09 27.27 -16.55
CA ALA A 17 11.39 25.97 -15.99
C ALA A 17 10.09 25.42 -15.41
N LEU A 18 9.43 24.49 -16.12
CA LEU A 18 8.41 23.65 -15.53
C LEU A 18 9.12 22.79 -14.48
N ALA A 19 8.99 23.16 -13.22
CA ALA A 19 9.32 22.29 -12.11
C ALA A 19 8.34 21.12 -12.11
N VAL A 20 8.72 20.01 -12.70
CA VAL A 20 8.06 18.73 -12.49
C VAL A 20 8.36 18.36 -11.05
N ALA A 21 7.44 18.74 -10.14
CA ALA A 21 7.45 18.20 -8.80
C ALA A 21 7.35 16.68 -8.93
N PRO A 22 8.26 15.89 -8.30
CA PRO A 22 8.04 14.47 -8.23
C PRO A 22 6.69 14.29 -7.55
N ALA A 23 5.73 13.71 -8.28
CA ALA A 23 4.56 13.16 -7.64
C ALA A 23 5.13 12.15 -6.64
N THR A 24 5.25 12.57 -5.38
CA THR A 24 5.34 11.61 -4.30
C THR A 24 4.10 10.76 -4.48
N VAL A 25 4.29 9.55 -5.01
CA VAL A 25 3.37 8.46 -4.76
C VAL A 25 3.43 8.33 -3.25
N SER A 26 2.70 9.18 -2.57
CA SER A 26 2.27 8.94 -1.21
C SER A 26 1.78 7.52 -1.29
N ALA A 27 2.44 6.61 -0.61
CA ALA A 27 1.83 5.37 -0.18
C ALA A 27 0.42 5.78 0.18
N GLN A 28 -0.53 5.45 -0.72
CA GLN A 28 -1.88 6.03 -0.75
C GLN A 28 -2.33 6.11 0.65
N GLY A 29 -2.39 7.34 1.20
CA GLY A 29 -2.43 7.55 2.61
C GLY A 29 -3.52 6.65 3.12
N ARG A 30 -3.17 5.63 3.90
CA ARG A 30 -4.14 4.68 4.40
C ARG A 30 -5.26 5.52 4.94
N ASP A 31 -6.49 5.20 4.54
CA ASP A 31 -7.65 5.84 5.13
C ASP A 31 -7.40 5.99 6.64
N PRO A 32 -7.55 7.18 7.25
CA PRO A 32 -7.22 7.40 8.66
C PRO A 32 -7.94 6.43 9.60
N ALA A 33 -9.18 6.03 9.27
CA ALA A 33 -9.93 5.05 10.05
C ALA A 33 -9.30 3.65 9.94
N TYR A 34 -8.81 3.28 8.77
CA TYR A 34 -8.06 2.04 8.58
C TYR A 34 -6.72 2.05 9.32
N ALA A 35 -5.98 3.14 9.24
CA ALA A 35 -4.73 3.28 9.97
C ALA A 35 -4.94 3.18 11.50
N ALA A 36 -5.98 3.81 12.03
CA ALA A 36 -6.37 3.72 13.44
C ALA A 36 -6.78 2.29 13.83
N ALA A 37 -7.55 1.60 13.00
CA ALA A 37 -7.98 0.23 13.24
C ALA A 37 -6.81 -0.77 13.25
N ARG A 38 -5.80 -0.56 12.40
CA ARG A 38 -4.54 -1.34 12.45
C ARG A 38 -3.76 -1.08 13.73
N ALA A 39 -3.57 0.19 14.07
CA ALA A 39 -2.79 0.59 15.26
C ALA A 39 -3.45 0.11 16.56
N SER A 40 -4.79 0.10 16.63
CA SER A 40 -5.56 -0.41 17.78
C SER A 40 -5.72 -1.94 17.80
N GLY A 41 -5.27 -2.64 16.76
CA GLY A 41 -5.37 -4.09 16.66
C GLY A 41 -6.77 -4.62 16.37
N GLN A 42 -7.69 -3.79 15.87
CA GLN A 42 -9.04 -4.22 15.49
C GLN A 42 -9.06 -5.00 14.17
N VAL A 43 -8.09 -4.76 13.31
CA VAL A 43 -7.89 -5.47 12.05
C VAL A 43 -6.45 -5.97 11.93
N GLY A 44 -6.26 -7.03 11.18
CA GLY A 44 -4.93 -7.59 10.93
C GLY A 44 -4.83 -8.22 9.55
N GLU A 45 -3.60 -8.49 9.14
CA GLU A 45 -3.30 -9.18 7.88
C GLU A 45 -3.50 -10.69 8.06
N LYS A 46 -4.25 -11.29 7.14
CA LYS A 46 -4.44 -12.75 7.08
C LYS A 46 -3.52 -13.37 6.05
N LEU A 47 -3.24 -14.64 6.27
CA LEU A 47 -2.39 -15.43 5.38
C LEU A 47 -2.96 -15.53 3.95
N ASP A 48 -4.29 -15.52 3.82
CA ASP A 48 -4.98 -15.56 2.53
C ASP A 48 -4.88 -14.26 1.72
N GLY A 49 -4.16 -13.26 2.21
CA GLY A 49 -3.95 -11.98 1.53
C GLY A 49 -4.99 -10.91 1.82
N TYR A 50 -5.99 -11.21 2.63
CA TYR A 50 -7.06 -10.28 2.97
C TYR A 50 -6.94 -9.78 4.42
N LEU A 51 -7.64 -8.69 4.70
CA LEU A 51 -7.80 -8.20 6.06
C LEU A 51 -8.85 -9.03 6.81
N GLY A 52 -8.60 -9.26 8.08
CA GLY A 52 -9.56 -9.86 8.98
C GLY A 52 -9.80 -9.00 10.21
N PHE A 53 -10.89 -9.30 10.93
CA PHE A 53 -11.24 -8.64 12.18
C PHE A 53 -10.71 -9.42 13.38
N VAL A 54 -10.15 -8.67 14.32
CA VAL A 54 -9.77 -9.20 15.64
C VAL A 54 -10.87 -8.81 16.59
N GLY A 55 -11.86 -9.70 16.78
CA GLY A 55 -13.06 -9.41 17.53
C GLY A 55 -14.23 -8.96 16.64
N THR A 56 -15.20 -8.27 17.23
CA THR A 56 -16.42 -7.84 16.54
C THR A 56 -16.30 -6.38 16.12
N PRO A 57 -16.24 -6.09 14.81
CA PRO A 57 -16.13 -4.72 14.32
C PRO A 57 -17.47 -3.98 14.38
N GLY A 58 -17.42 -2.67 14.52
CA GLY A 58 -18.56 -1.79 14.24
C GLY A 58 -18.87 -1.74 12.73
N GLY A 59 -20.09 -1.28 12.38
CA GLY A 59 -20.55 -1.27 10.98
C GLY A 59 -19.68 -0.47 10.03
N ALA A 60 -19.19 0.70 10.45
CA ALA A 60 -18.31 1.53 9.63
C ALA A 60 -16.97 0.86 9.33
N LEU A 61 -16.36 0.21 10.33
CA LEU A 61 -15.10 -0.52 10.13
C LEU A 61 -15.31 -1.74 9.25
N ARG A 62 -16.44 -2.46 9.40
CA ARG A 62 -16.78 -3.58 8.53
C ARG A 62 -16.88 -3.14 7.08
N ALA A 63 -17.64 -2.08 6.79
CA ALA A 63 -17.80 -1.56 5.43
C ALA A 63 -16.46 -1.14 4.81
N LEU A 64 -15.60 -0.48 5.59
CA LEU A 64 -14.27 -0.07 5.14
C LEU A 64 -13.38 -1.27 4.79
N VAL A 65 -13.34 -2.29 5.64
CA VAL A 65 -12.52 -3.49 5.41
C VAL A 65 -13.05 -4.31 4.25
N ASP A 66 -14.36 -4.43 4.12
CA ASP A 66 -15.00 -5.12 2.98
C ASP A 66 -14.63 -4.44 1.65
N ASP A 67 -14.69 -3.10 1.59
CA ASP A 67 -14.26 -2.33 0.41
C ASP A 67 -12.77 -2.54 0.08
N LEU A 68 -11.90 -2.52 1.09
CA LEU A 68 -10.48 -2.78 0.91
C LEU A 68 -10.22 -4.20 0.42
N ASN A 69 -10.92 -5.19 0.93
CA ASN A 69 -10.79 -6.58 0.49
C ASN A 69 -11.30 -6.79 -0.94
N ILE A 70 -12.36 -6.09 -1.36
CA ILE A 70 -12.82 -6.08 -2.76
C ILE A 70 -11.73 -5.51 -3.67
N LYS A 71 -11.11 -4.39 -3.31
CA LYS A 71 -10.01 -3.80 -4.06
C LYS A 71 -8.78 -4.71 -4.14
N ARG A 72 -8.43 -5.37 -3.03
CA ARG A 72 -7.36 -6.38 -3.00
C ARG A 72 -7.66 -7.55 -3.94
N LYS A 73 -8.88 -8.09 -3.90
CA LYS A 73 -9.30 -9.19 -4.78
C LYS A 73 -9.17 -8.83 -6.25
N ALA A 74 -9.60 -7.63 -6.63
CA ALA A 74 -9.45 -7.14 -8.00
C ALA A 74 -7.98 -7.03 -8.42
N ALA A 75 -7.12 -6.50 -7.56
CA ALA A 75 -5.68 -6.40 -7.79
C ALA A 75 -5.04 -7.79 -7.91
N TYR A 76 -5.39 -8.72 -7.04
CA TYR A 76 -4.88 -10.10 -7.08
C TYR A 76 -5.30 -10.83 -8.35
N ALA A 77 -6.56 -10.66 -8.80
CA ALA A 77 -7.04 -11.25 -10.05
C ALA A 77 -6.23 -10.75 -11.26
N ALA A 78 -6.02 -9.44 -11.37
CA ALA A 78 -5.23 -8.85 -12.44
C ALA A 78 -3.76 -9.35 -12.43
N LYS A 79 -3.14 -9.42 -11.26
CA LYS A 79 -1.75 -9.86 -11.10
C LYS A 79 -1.60 -11.36 -11.31
N ALA A 80 -2.52 -12.17 -10.83
CA ALA A 80 -2.53 -13.61 -11.04
C ALA A 80 -2.61 -13.93 -12.53
N GLN A 81 -3.52 -13.27 -13.27
CA GLN A 81 -3.63 -13.42 -14.71
C GLN A 81 -2.32 -13.08 -15.42
N ALA A 82 -1.67 -11.96 -15.08
CA ALA A 82 -0.41 -11.54 -15.68
C ALA A 82 0.74 -12.52 -15.39
N ASN A 83 0.70 -13.23 -14.27
CA ASN A 83 1.73 -14.17 -13.83
C ASN A 83 1.36 -15.65 -14.10
N ARG A 84 0.25 -15.93 -14.77
CA ARG A 84 -0.25 -17.30 -15.04
C ARG A 84 -0.42 -18.13 -13.77
N ALA A 85 -0.86 -17.47 -12.70
CA ALA A 85 -1.15 -18.09 -11.40
C ALA A 85 -2.65 -18.05 -11.12
N THR A 86 -3.10 -18.77 -10.12
CA THR A 86 -4.46 -18.61 -9.58
C THR A 86 -4.55 -17.38 -8.68
N ILE A 87 -5.76 -16.89 -8.45
CA ILE A 87 -5.99 -15.76 -7.53
C ILE A 87 -5.53 -16.15 -6.12
N GLU A 88 -5.80 -17.38 -5.71
CA GLU A 88 -5.46 -17.91 -4.39
C GLU A 88 -3.95 -17.99 -4.17
N GLU A 89 -3.20 -18.46 -5.16
CA GLU A 89 -1.73 -18.49 -5.11
C GLU A 89 -1.14 -17.09 -5.00
N TYR A 90 -1.66 -16.15 -5.80
CA TYR A 90 -1.20 -14.77 -5.74
C TYR A 90 -1.61 -14.09 -4.42
N ALA A 91 -2.82 -14.35 -3.94
CA ALA A 91 -3.31 -13.83 -2.66
C ALA A 91 -2.49 -14.36 -1.48
N LEU A 92 -2.16 -15.66 -1.46
CA LEU A 92 -1.28 -16.26 -0.45
C LEU A 92 0.11 -15.60 -0.45
N SER A 93 0.73 -15.50 -1.61
CA SER A 93 2.04 -14.83 -1.74
C SER A 93 1.99 -13.39 -1.23
N SER A 94 0.93 -12.66 -1.58
CA SER A 94 0.69 -11.30 -1.11
C SER A 94 0.48 -11.24 0.41
N GLY A 95 -0.31 -12.17 0.96
CA GLY A 95 -0.54 -12.30 2.40
C GLY A 95 0.75 -12.53 3.18
N CYS A 96 1.60 -13.42 2.70
CA CYS A 96 2.93 -13.65 3.25
C CYS A 96 3.76 -12.37 3.32
N GLN A 97 3.75 -11.58 2.24
CA GLN A 97 4.49 -10.32 2.18
C GLN A 97 3.87 -9.23 3.07
N LEU A 98 2.53 -9.14 3.11
CA LEU A 98 1.82 -8.18 3.95
C LEU A 98 2.06 -8.46 5.44
N ILE A 99 2.06 -9.73 5.84
CA ILE A 99 2.40 -10.15 7.22
C ILE A 99 3.84 -9.78 7.55
N LEU A 100 4.78 -10.04 6.64
CA LEU A 100 6.20 -9.68 6.83
C LEU A 100 6.36 -8.18 7.05
N ASN A 101 5.57 -7.36 6.37
CA ASN A 101 5.63 -5.89 6.41
C ASN A 101 4.82 -5.27 7.55
N THR A 102 4.18 -6.06 8.40
CA THR A 102 3.48 -5.52 9.59
C THR A 102 4.45 -4.78 10.50
N GLN A 103 3.97 -3.70 11.11
CA GLN A 103 4.75 -2.92 12.06
C GLN A 103 4.52 -3.41 13.50
N PRO A 104 5.46 -3.19 14.43
CA PRO A 104 5.26 -3.49 15.84
C PRO A 104 3.93 -2.94 16.35
N GLY A 105 3.15 -3.77 17.05
CA GLY A 105 1.80 -3.45 17.54
C GLY A 105 0.66 -3.84 16.61
N GLU A 106 0.89 -4.02 15.33
CA GLU A 106 -0.12 -4.47 14.39
C GLU A 106 -0.45 -5.96 14.56
N LYS A 107 -1.64 -6.36 14.15
CA LYS A 107 -2.08 -7.75 14.19
C LYS A 107 -1.83 -8.48 12.87
N TYR A 108 -1.48 -9.74 12.99
CA TYR A 108 -1.37 -10.66 11.87
C TYR A 108 -1.81 -12.06 12.27
N GLN A 109 -2.20 -12.85 11.30
CA GLN A 109 -2.59 -14.24 11.51
C GLN A 109 -1.36 -15.16 11.40
N ALA A 110 -1.11 -15.92 12.46
CA ALA A 110 -0.07 -16.95 12.47
C ALA A 110 -0.48 -18.16 11.61
N PRO A 111 0.46 -19.09 11.31
CA PRO A 111 0.17 -20.29 10.52
C PRO A 111 -0.95 -21.17 11.06
N ASP A 112 -1.15 -21.18 12.38
CA ASP A 112 -2.22 -21.93 13.04
C ASP A 112 -3.60 -21.22 13.01
N GLY A 113 -3.65 -20.04 12.38
CA GLY A 113 -4.85 -19.21 12.28
C GLY A 113 -5.09 -18.27 13.47
N SER A 114 -4.28 -18.34 14.51
CA SER A 114 -4.40 -17.45 15.67
C SER A 114 -3.94 -16.03 15.36
N TRP A 115 -4.55 -15.02 16.01
CA TRP A 115 -4.12 -13.64 15.92
C TRP A 115 -2.92 -13.38 16.83
N GLN A 116 -1.86 -12.84 16.22
CA GLN A 116 -0.66 -12.44 16.92
C GLN A 116 -0.46 -10.93 16.83
N THR A 117 0.23 -10.37 17.82
CA THR A 117 0.69 -8.97 17.77
C THR A 117 2.12 -8.97 17.27
N ARG A 118 2.41 -8.18 16.25
CA ARG A 118 3.75 -7.99 15.76
C ARG A 118 4.64 -7.38 16.85
N GLY A 119 5.71 -8.05 17.20
CA GLY A 119 6.78 -7.53 18.05
C GLY A 119 7.93 -6.93 17.25
N SER A 120 9.08 -6.81 17.88
CA SER A 120 10.34 -6.39 17.22
C SER A 120 10.95 -7.49 16.35
N ALA A 121 10.69 -8.75 16.68
CA ALA A 121 11.15 -9.90 15.90
C ALA A 121 10.30 -10.10 14.63
N ALA A 122 10.81 -10.87 13.67
CA ALA A 122 10.07 -11.27 12.50
C ALA A 122 8.77 -12.00 12.87
N PRO A 123 7.69 -11.86 12.07
CA PRO A 123 6.45 -12.60 12.33
C PRO A 123 6.67 -14.10 12.09
N GLN A 124 5.80 -14.91 12.69
CA GLN A 124 5.76 -16.33 12.37
C GLN A 124 5.43 -16.52 10.90
N ARG A 125 6.24 -17.36 10.22
CA ARG A 125 6.12 -17.57 8.78
C ARG A 125 5.46 -18.91 8.49
N ASP A 126 4.47 -18.92 7.62
CA ASP A 126 3.89 -20.14 7.08
C ASP A 126 4.85 -20.81 6.10
N SER A 127 4.89 -22.14 6.12
CA SER A 127 5.78 -22.93 5.24
C SER A 127 5.43 -22.81 3.75
N ARG A 128 4.21 -22.39 3.43
CA ARG A 128 3.77 -22.15 2.04
C ARG A 128 4.24 -20.80 1.50
N CYS A 129 4.77 -19.94 2.35
CA CYS A 129 5.28 -18.64 1.92
C CYS A 129 6.54 -18.81 1.06
N PRO A 130 6.62 -18.14 -0.10
CA PRO A 130 7.78 -18.19 -0.98
C PRO A 130 9.03 -17.55 -0.37
#